data_99b7fafd9e48535f1c928f9e9e539bf3
#
_entry.id   99b7fafd9e48535f1c928f9e9e539bf3
#
_cell.length_a   1.000
_cell.length_b   1.000
_cell.length_c   1.000
_cell.angle_alpha   90.00
_cell.angle_beta   90.00
_cell.angle_gamma   90.00
#
_symmetry.space_group_name_H-M   'P 1'
#
loop_
_entity.id
_entity.type
_entity.pdbx_description
1 polymer ?
#
loop_
_entity_poly.entity_id
_entity_poly.type
_entity_poly.pdbx_seq_one_letter_code
_entity_poly.pdbx_strand_id
1 'polypeptide(L)'
;MKRNLFVLLSLLVVASVVLAACGGGPATEAPVATEAPATEPPATEAPTEVPTEAPTYDGLMVESPDCDYGGEFKSIEAVDEFTVKITLCVPDPAFPSKIAFTSFAVQPSEYLESTGGNGDLLEKPIGTGPYMVESWERGNQLVLKAFPDYWGENIGADTLVFRWGTESAQRLLELQSGTVDGIDNVGPDDFATVEGDPNLKLYNRPALNIMYIGFNNNPQVEGFDNTTNPLANEQVRQAIAMGIDRERIVDNFYPAGSEVASHFTPCSIPNGCVGDEWYEFDAEAAKALLTEAGYPDGFETVLNYRDVVRGYLPDPNIVATDIQAQLKENLNITVKIEVMESGAFLAASDAGQLQGIHLLGWGADYPDQTNFLGYHFGAGASKQFGDHWDDITEALAQGAQLANDADRKPFYTTANNAIRTHVPMIPVAHGGSALAFKASVEGAFASPLGNEEFSVMSNGTDTFVWMQNAEPISLYCADETDGESLRACEQITQSLLAYETGGTAVEPALAESYDVNADLTEWIFHLRQGVLFHDGSSLDANDVVESLVIQWDAANPLHTGNTGAFSYWSGLFGAFLNAPPQ
;
A
#
# COMPACT_ATOMS: atom_id res chain seq x y z
N MET A 1 -34.96 42.43 1.89
CA MET A 1 -34.37 43.64 1.28
C MET A 1 -32.83 43.63 1.31
N LYS A 2 -32.13 42.48 1.31
CA LYS A 2 -30.63 42.42 1.29
C LYS A 2 -30.04 41.70 0.07
N ARG A 3 -30.87 41.38 -0.94
CA ARG A 3 -30.42 40.58 -2.13
C ARG A 3 -30.26 41.43 -3.41
N ASN A 4 -30.67 42.72 -3.40
CA ASN A 4 -30.60 43.59 -4.57
C ASN A 4 -29.47 44.60 -4.52
N LEU A 5 -28.64 44.62 -3.44
CA LEU A 5 -27.54 45.55 -3.30
C LEU A 5 -26.24 45.05 -3.95
N PHE A 6 -26.09 43.73 -4.13
CA PHE A 6 -24.90 43.12 -4.76
C PHE A 6 -24.92 43.15 -6.29
N VAL A 7 -26.09 43.23 -6.90
CA VAL A 7 -26.23 43.32 -8.38
C VAL A 7 -25.96 44.73 -8.90
N LEU A 8 -26.12 45.74 -8.08
CA LEU A 8 -25.84 47.16 -8.46
C LEU A 8 -24.35 47.55 -8.35
N LEU A 9 -23.55 46.81 -7.55
CA LEU A 9 -22.11 47.08 -7.44
C LEU A 9 -21.31 46.39 -8.56
N SER A 10 -21.79 45.32 -9.13
CA SER A 10 -21.13 44.59 -10.24
C SER A 10 -21.32 45.27 -11.61
N LEU A 11 -22.32 46.14 -11.75
CA LEU A 11 -22.57 46.90 -12.99
C LEU A 11 -21.77 48.22 -13.09
N LEU A 12 -21.23 48.73 -11.97
CA LEU A 12 -20.41 49.96 -11.94
C LEU A 12 -18.93 49.70 -12.23
N VAL A 13 -18.42 48.48 -12.10
CA VAL A 13 -17.01 48.15 -12.40
C VAL A 13 -16.79 47.82 -13.89
N VAL A 14 -17.84 47.40 -14.62
CA VAL A 14 -17.76 47.10 -16.05
C VAL A 14 -17.87 48.34 -16.93
N ALA A 15 -18.39 49.47 -16.40
CA ALA A 15 -18.53 50.73 -17.13
C ALA A 15 -17.28 51.63 -17.16
N SER A 16 -16.22 51.29 -16.42
CA SER A 16 -14.99 52.11 -16.28
C SER A 16 -13.84 51.66 -17.20
N VAL A 17 -13.97 50.63 -18.01
CA VAL A 17 -12.86 50.08 -18.84
C VAL A 17 -13.05 50.36 -20.35
N VAL A 18 -14.15 51.00 -20.78
CA VAL A 18 -14.47 51.17 -22.22
C VAL A 18 -14.21 52.61 -22.75
N LEU A 19 -13.60 53.52 -21.99
CA LEU A 19 -13.45 54.93 -22.40
C LEU A 19 -12.00 55.43 -22.49
N ALA A 20 -11.07 54.63 -22.98
CA ALA A 20 -9.70 55.06 -23.25
C ALA A 20 -9.14 54.50 -24.58
N ALA A 21 -9.84 54.75 -25.68
CA ALA A 21 -9.28 54.57 -27.02
C ALA A 21 -10.10 55.42 -28.01
N CYS A 22 -9.68 56.66 -28.27
CA CYS A 22 -9.83 57.36 -29.56
C CYS A 22 -9.41 58.83 -29.42
N GLY A 23 -8.35 59.22 -30.14
CA GLY A 23 -7.94 60.64 -30.29
C GLY A 23 -6.65 60.75 -31.10
N GLY A 24 -6.77 60.63 -32.42
CA GLY A 24 -5.70 60.90 -33.37
C GLY A 24 -5.75 62.33 -33.87
N GLY A 25 -4.62 62.85 -34.38
CA GLY A 25 -4.50 64.10 -35.14
C GLY A 25 -3.04 64.53 -35.36
N PRO A 26 -2.71 65.20 -36.40
CA PRO A 26 -1.72 64.76 -37.39
C PRO A 26 -0.38 65.49 -37.38
N ALA A 27 0.52 64.99 -38.22
CA ALA A 27 1.90 65.30 -38.55
C ALA A 27 2.28 66.81 -38.75
N THR A 28 3.55 67.12 -38.50
CA THR A 28 4.28 68.14 -39.19
C THR A 28 5.73 67.68 -39.43
N GLU A 29 6.12 67.69 -40.75
CA GLU A 29 7.48 67.47 -41.22
C GLU A 29 8.37 68.67 -40.96
N ALA A 30 9.67 68.46 -40.78
CA ALA A 30 10.82 69.10 -41.44
C ALA A 30 12.07 69.09 -40.54
N PRO A 31 13.30 69.28 -41.02
CA PRO A 31 13.92 68.87 -42.28
C PRO A 31 15.23 68.03 -42.05
N VAL A 32 15.67 67.40 -43.15
CA VAL A 32 16.92 66.66 -43.34
C VAL A 32 18.17 67.55 -43.08
N ALA A 33 19.11 67.00 -42.29
CA ALA A 33 20.51 67.46 -42.27
C ALA A 33 21.41 66.32 -42.70
N THR A 34 22.13 66.48 -43.77
CA THR A 34 23.13 65.61 -44.37
C THR A 34 24.40 65.66 -43.53
N GLU A 35 24.87 64.54 -43.04
CA GLU A 35 26.20 64.42 -42.43
C GLU A 35 27.04 63.33 -43.14
N ALA A 36 28.32 63.66 -43.30
CA ALA A 36 29.30 62.91 -44.08
C ALA A 36 29.73 61.56 -43.42
N PRO A 37 30.33 60.63 -44.16
CA PRO A 37 30.63 59.27 -43.68
C PRO A 37 31.79 59.29 -42.67
N ALA A 38 31.54 58.74 -41.48
CA ALA A 38 32.56 58.39 -40.50
C ALA A 38 33.15 57.05 -40.80
N THR A 39 34.47 57.01 -40.83
CA THR A 39 35.31 55.83 -41.03
C THR A 39 35.14 54.88 -39.82
N GLU A 40 34.71 53.60 -40.04
CA GLU A 40 34.69 52.54 -39.03
C GLU A 40 36.14 52.21 -38.59
N PRO A 41 36.40 52.05 -37.28
CA PRO A 41 37.59 51.38 -36.80
C PRO A 41 37.48 49.85 -37.01
N PRO A 42 38.61 49.10 -37.18
CA PRO A 42 38.58 47.68 -37.43
C PRO A 42 37.91 46.94 -36.25
N ALA A 43 36.99 46.02 -36.56
CA ALA A 43 36.34 45.14 -35.64
C ALA A 43 37.41 44.28 -34.91
N THR A 44 37.50 44.45 -33.59
CA THR A 44 38.19 43.48 -32.74
C THR A 44 37.29 42.23 -32.66
N GLU A 45 37.80 41.11 -33.17
CA GLU A 45 37.16 39.81 -33.00
C GLU A 45 36.93 39.57 -31.48
N ALA A 46 35.68 39.41 -31.11
CA ALA A 46 35.32 38.92 -29.78
C ALA A 46 35.91 37.53 -29.58
N PRO A 47 36.38 37.16 -28.39
CA PRO A 47 36.77 35.82 -28.10
C PRO A 47 35.60 34.89 -28.36
N THR A 48 35.79 33.88 -29.21
CA THR A 48 34.84 32.76 -29.36
C THR A 48 34.81 32.09 -28.01
N GLU A 49 33.71 32.22 -27.28
CA GLU A 49 33.41 31.39 -26.11
C GLU A 49 33.39 29.94 -26.61
N VAL A 50 34.38 29.18 -26.19
CA VAL A 50 34.32 27.74 -26.28
C VAL A 50 33.13 27.32 -25.48
N PRO A 51 32.17 26.58 -26.03
CA PRO A 51 31.07 26.02 -25.22
C PRO A 51 31.74 25.20 -24.11
N THR A 52 31.59 25.65 -22.87
CA THR A 52 31.88 24.80 -21.72
C THR A 52 30.87 23.67 -21.82
N GLU A 53 31.31 22.46 -22.11
CA GLU A 53 30.46 21.28 -21.95
C GLU A 53 29.91 21.36 -20.52
N ALA A 54 28.58 21.30 -20.41
CA ALA A 54 27.94 21.13 -19.10
C ALA A 54 28.57 19.91 -18.44
N PRO A 55 28.85 19.95 -17.14
CA PRO A 55 29.36 18.77 -16.45
C PRO A 55 28.39 17.61 -16.73
N THR A 56 28.91 16.51 -17.28
CA THR A 56 28.14 15.29 -17.49
C THR A 56 27.80 14.76 -16.11
N TYR A 57 26.51 14.61 -15.80
CA TYR A 57 26.05 13.95 -14.59
C TYR A 57 26.52 12.48 -14.62
N ASP A 58 27.10 12.00 -13.52
CA ASP A 58 27.57 10.60 -13.40
C ASP A 58 26.41 9.76 -12.83
N GLY A 59 25.44 9.47 -13.70
CA GLY A 59 24.22 8.75 -13.34
C GLY A 59 24.46 7.25 -13.15
N LEU A 60 23.92 6.71 -12.06
CA LEU A 60 23.92 5.27 -11.81
C LEU A 60 22.94 4.57 -12.76
N MET A 61 23.32 3.37 -13.18
CA MET A 61 22.45 2.46 -13.94
C MET A 61 22.69 1.03 -13.52
N VAL A 62 21.60 0.32 -13.25
CA VAL A 62 21.62 -1.14 -13.06
C VAL A 62 20.65 -1.78 -14.05
N GLU A 63 21.10 -2.81 -14.72
CA GLU A 63 20.35 -3.52 -15.76
C GLU A 63 20.46 -5.03 -15.57
N SER A 64 19.33 -5.75 -15.68
CA SER A 64 19.33 -7.20 -15.78
C SER A 64 19.83 -7.63 -17.16
N PRO A 65 20.61 -8.73 -17.28
CA PRO A 65 21.10 -9.23 -18.58
C PRO A 65 19.96 -9.53 -19.57
N ASP A 66 18.87 -10.08 -19.06
CA ASP A 66 17.64 -10.41 -19.81
C ASP A 66 16.44 -10.34 -18.88
N CYS A 67 15.27 -10.73 -19.36
CA CYS A 67 14.02 -10.79 -18.59
C CYS A 67 13.66 -12.21 -18.11
N ASP A 68 14.57 -13.17 -18.26
CA ASP A 68 14.31 -14.58 -17.90
C ASP A 68 14.60 -14.88 -16.40
N TYR A 69 15.07 -13.88 -15.63
CA TYR A 69 15.38 -14.06 -14.21
C TYR A 69 14.13 -14.16 -13.31
N GLY A 70 12.94 -13.86 -13.86
CA GLY A 70 11.65 -14.00 -13.17
C GLY A 70 11.16 -12.76 -12.40
N GLY A 71 11.90 -11.64 -12.47
CA GLY A 71 11.47 -10.35 -11.93
C GLY A 71 10.94 -9.41 -13.01
N GLU A 72 10.30 -8.33 -12.57
CA GLU A 72 9.62 -7.37 -13.44
C GLU A 72 10.56 -6.29 -14.00
N PHE A 73 11.64 -5.93 -13.29
CA PHE A 73 12.53 -4.85 -13.70
C PHE A 73 13.54 -5.29 -14.73
N LYS A 74 13.68 -4.50 -15.81
CA LYS A 74 14.76 -4.64 -16.79
C LYS A 74 15.94 -3.72 -16.47
N SER A 75 15.67 -2.45 -16.15
CA SER A 75 16.71 -1.49 -15.75
C SER A 75 16.14 -0.36 -14.90
N ILE A 76 17.01 0.22 -14.07
CA ILE A 76 16.79 1.47 -13.34
C ILE A 76 17.99 2.37 -13.65
N GLU A 77 17.73 3.59 -14.15
CA GLU A 77 18.77 4.49 -14.69
C GLU A 77 18.53 5.94 -14.23
N ALA A 78 19.54 6.56 -13.66
CA ALA A 78 19.62 8.01 -13.48
C ALA A 78 20.10 8.66 -14.77
N VAL A 79 19.18 9.14 -15.60
CA VAL A 79 19.46 9.71 -16.92
C VAL A 79 20.19 11.05 -16.81
N ASP A 80 19.76 11.86 -15.86
CA ASP A 80 20.40 13.09 -15.42
C ASP A 80 20.07 13.35 -13.94
N GLU A 81 20.49 14.47 -13.38
CA GLU A 81 20.34 14.81 -11.95
C GLU A 81 18.90 14.71 -11.43
N PHE A 82 17.90 14.97 -12.31
CA PHE A 82 16.48 15.00 -11.94
C PHE A 82 15.59 14.12 -12.81
N THR A 83 16.18 13.14 -13.52
CA THR A 83 15.42 12.24 -14.38
C THR A 83 15.80 10.78 -14.11
N VAL A 84 14.81 10.00 -13.66
CA VAL A 84 14.95 8.56 -13.45
C VAL A 84 14.15 7.82 -14.50
N LYS A 85 14.77 6.86 -15.16
CA LYS A 85 14.12 5.96 -16.11
C LYS A 85 14.07 4.54 -15.56
N ILE A 86 12.87 3.99 -15.52
CA ILE A 86 12.64 2.59 -15.14
C ILE A 86 12.10 1.85 -16.35
N THR A 87 12.75 0.74 -16.70
CA THR A 87 12.31 -0.15 -17.78
C THR A 87 11.88 -1.48 -17.17
N LEU A 88 10.69 -1.95 -17.56
CA LEU A 88 10.11 -3.21 -17.11
C LEU A 88 10.21 -4.27 -18.19
N CYS A 89 10.26 -5.53 -17.77
CA CYS A 89 10.25 -6.70 -18.65
C CYS A 89 8.88 -7.00 -19.26
N VAL A 90 7.83 -6.59 -18.57
CA VAL A 90 6.42 -6.79 -18.97
C VAL A 90 5.63 -5.51 -18.71
N PRO A 91 4.53 -5.29 -19.45
CA PRO A 91 3.63 -4.18 -19.14
C PRO A 91 3.07 -4.27 -17.73
N ASP A 92 3.13 -3.18 -16.97
CA ASP A 92 2.46 -3.09 -15.66
C ASP A 92 1.64 -1.80 -15.53
N PRO A 93 0.33 -1.83 -15.72
CA PRO A 93 -0.55 -0.68 -15.50
C PRO A 93 -0.67 -0.28 -14.02
N ALA A 94 -0.37 -1.18 -13.07
CA ALA A 94 -0.40 -0.90 -11.65
C ALA A 94 0.92 -0.29 -11.12
N PHE A 95 1.95 -0.17 -11.97
CA PHE A 95 3.28 0.29 -11.57
C PHE A 95 3.26 1.63 -10.81
N PRO A 96 2.49 2.67 -11.22
CA PRO A 96 2.41 3.90 -10.44
C PRO A 96 1.89 3.69 -9.01
N SER A 97 0.88 2.84 -8.82
CA SER A 97 0.36 2.51 -7.49
C SER A 97 1.37 1.71 -6.67
N LYS A 98 2.08 0.76 -7.29
CA LYS A 98 3.13 -0.01 -6.62
C LYS A 98 4.25 0.90 -6.13
N ILE A 99 4.77 1.77 -7.01
CA ILE A 99 5.91 2.65 -6.66
C ILE A 99 5.54 3.80 -5.72
N ALA A 100 4.25 4.09 -5.53
CA ALA A 100 3.76 5.03 -4.53
C ALA A 100 3.77 4.45 -3.10
N PHE A 101 3.90 3.13 -2.97
CA PHE A 101 3.83 2.47 -1.69
C PHE A 101 5.07 2.76 -0.83
N THR A 102 4.87 2.97 0.45
CA THR A 102 5.88 3.42 1.43
C THR A 102 7.16 2.58 1.46
N SER A 103 7.07 1.27 1.14
CA SER A 103 8.24 0.39 1.09
C SER A 103 9.25 0.76 -0.01
N PHE A 104 8.84 1.55 -1.00
CA PHE A 104 9.71 2.01 -2.09
C PHE A 104 10.15 3.47 -1.94
N ALA A 105 10.17 3.94 -0.70
CA ALA A 105 10.61 5.29 -0.37
C ALA A 105 12.12 5.49 -0.62
N VAL A 106 12.47 6.73 -0.95
CA VAL A 106 13.83 7.13 -1.31
C VAL A 106 14.59 7.63 -0.08
N GLN A 107 15.85 7.22 0.05
CA GLN A 107 16.77 7.64 1.10
C GLN A 107 18.09 8.10 0.49
N PRO A 108 18.89 8.93 1.19
CA PRO A 108 20.18 9.40 0.65
C PRO A 108 21.13 8.21 0.42
N SER A 109 21.69 8.11 -0.78
CA SER A 109 22.62 7.04 -1.17
C SER A 109 23.83 6.95 -0.24
N GLU A 110 24.40 8.09 0.16
CA GLU A 110 25.53 8.14 1.09
C GLU A 110 25.17 7.64 2.50
N TYR A 111 23.93 7.85 2.93
CA TYR A 111 23.48 7.32 4.21
C TYR A 111 23.27 5.81 4.16
N LEU A 112 22.66 5.31 3.09
CA LEU A 112 22.52 3.88 2.83
C LEU A 112 23.91 3.18 2.82
N GLU A 113 24.89 3.74 2.10
CA GLU A 113 26.26 3.26 2.09
C GLU A 113 26.92 3.28 3.48
N SER A 114 26.76 4.39 4.22
CA SER A 114 27.40 4.57 5.53
C SER A 114 26.87 3.61 6.60
N THR A 115 25.60 3.21 6.49
CA THR A 115 24.94 2.25 7.40
C THR A 115 25.11 0.80 6.96
N GLY A 116 25.56 0.57 5.72
CA GLY A 116 25.66 -0.76 5.14
C GLY A 116 24.30 -1.43 4.93
N GLY A 117 23.23 -0.63 4.71
CA GLY A 117 21.85 -1.10 4.53
C GLY A 117 21.19 -1.64 5.82
N ASN A 118 21.75 -1.34 7.00
CA ASN A 118 21.34 -1.89 8.30
C ASN A 118 21.69 -0.89 9.46
N GLY A 119 21.80 -1.38 10.69
CA GLY A 119 22.26 -0.58 11.84
C GLY A 119 21.38 0.62 12.15
N ASP A 120 21.95 1.82 12.14
CA ASP A 120 21.21 3.06 12.45
C ASP A 120 20.06 3.33 11.48
N LEU A 121 20.12 2.79 10.25
CA LEU A 121 19.05 2.87 9.26
C LEU A 121 17.72 2.29 9.78
N LEU A 122 17.79 1.24 10.61
CA LEU A 122 16.59 0.58 11.14
C LEU A 122 15.86 1.40 12.21
N GLU A 123 16.56 2.32 12.88
CA GLU A 123 16.01 3.10 13.99
C GLU A 123 15.96 4.60 13.74
N LYS A 124 16.79 5.10 12.80
CA LYS A 124 16.92 6.54 12.49
C LYS A 124 17.10 6.75 10.99
N PRO A 125 16.14 6.31 10.16
CA PRO A 125 16.21 6.56 8.74
C PRO A 125 16.23 8.06 8.45
N ILE A 126 16.90 8.42 7.37
CA ILE A 126 16.90 9.76 6.81
C ILE A 126 16.01 9.74 5.58
N GLY A 127 15.00 10.60 5.54
CA GLY A 127 14.07 10.72 4.42
C GLY A 127 13.83 12.18 4.05
N THR A 128 12.83 12.40 3.22
CA THR A 128 12.38 13.71 2.76
C THR A 128 11.01 14.09 3.33
N GLY A 129 10.45 13.25 4.19
CA GLY A 129 9.11 13.40 4.73
C GLY A 129 8.96 14.57 5.71
N PRO A 130 7.71 14.90 6.10
CA PRO A 130 7.41 16.04 6.96
C PRO A 130 8.01 15.95 8.37
N TYR A 131 8.35 14.75 8.82
CA TYR A 131 8.91 14.53 10.14
C TYR A 131 10.22 13.75 10.08
N MET A 132 11.12 14.03 11.03
CA MET A 132 12.38 13.32 11.22
C MET A 132 12.43 12.68 12.63
N VAL A 133 13.16 11.58 12.76
CA VAL A 133 13.29 10.86 14.03
C VAL A 133 14.08 11.69 15.04
N GLU A 134 13.44 12.08 16.16
CA GLU A 134 14.12 12.68 17.30
C GLU A 134 14.65 11.61 18.26
N SER A 135 13.79 10.66 18.64
CA SER A 135 14.15 9.56 19.53
C SER A 135 13.19 8.39 19.43
N TRP A 136 13.69 7.20 19.61
CA TRP A 136 12.89 5.99 19.78
C TRP A 136 13.28 5.29 21.08
N GLU A 137 12.37 5.34 22.03
CA GLU A 137 12.49 4.62 23.30
C GLU A 137 11.71 3.31 23.19
N ARG A 138 12.43 2.24 22.86
CA ARG A 138 11.83 0.90 22.66
C ARG A 138 10.96 0.48 23.85
N GLY A 139 9.76 -0.03 23.53
CA GLY A 139 8.76 -0.42 24.54
C GLY A 139 7.99 0.74 25.15
N ASN A 140 8.23 2.00 24.74
CA ASN A 140 7.57 3.17 25.30
C ASN A 140 6.97 4.09 24.23
N GLN A 141 7.80 4.75 23.41
CA GLN A 141 7.35 5.70 22.40
C GLN A 141 8.38 5.97 21.31
N LEU A 142 7.90 6.39 20.14
CA LEU A 142 8.69 6.99 19.07
C LEU A 142 8.31 8.47 18.98
N VAL A 143 9.30 9.36 19.01
CA VAL A 143 9.13 10.81 18.91
C VAL A 143 9.72 11.29 17.60
N LEU A 144 8.89 11.95 16.81
CA LEU A 144 9.26 12.59 15.57
C LEU A 144 9.15 14.11 15.72
N LYS A 145 10.03 14.84 15.03
CA LYS A 145 10.04 16.32 14.96
C LYS A 145 9.73 16.77 13.55
N ALA A 146 8.98 17.82 13.44
CA ALA A 146 8.74 18.51 12.16
C ALA A 146 10.07 18.87 11.47
N PHE A 147 10.17 18.60 10.18
CA PHE A 147 11.33 18.94 9.36
C PHE A 147 11.20 20.40 8.89
N PRO A 148 12.07 21.33 9.35
CA PRO A 148 11.92 22.75 9.04
C PRO A 148 12.04 23.10 7.56
N ASP A 149 12.82 22.31 6.81
CA ASP A 149 13.09 22.51 5.38
C ASP A 149 12.24 21.57 4.50
N TYR A 150 11.13 21.05 5.04
CA TYR A 150 10.21 20.20 4.29
C TYR A 150 9.66 20.95 3.07
N TRP A 151 9.73 20.32 1.90
CA TRP A 151 9.34 20.91 0.62
C TRP A 151 7.82 21.05 0.43
N GLY A 152 7.02 20.23 1.14
CA GLY A 152 5.56 20.24 1.06
C GLY A 152 4.93 21.36 1.89
N GLU A 153 3.61 21.44 1.80
CA GLU A 153 2.83 22.44 2.55
C GLU A 153 2.37 21.85 3.90
N ASN A 154 2.39 22.69 4.94
CA ASN A 154 1.80 22.46 6.26
C ASN A 154 2.26 21.22 7.02
N ILE A 155 2.83 21.45 8.19
CA ILE A 155 3.05 20.43 9.22
C ILE A 155 2.11 20.78 10.38
N GLY A 156 1.19 19.85 10.73
CA GLY A 156 0.12 20.11 11.68
C GLY A 156 0.59 20.28 13.14
N ALA A 157 1.67 19.61 13.53
CA ALA A 157 2.27 19.73 14.86
C ALA A 157 3.80 19.68 14.79
N ASP A 158 4.50 20.43 15.65
CA ASP A 158 5.97 20.43 15.71
C ASP A 158 6.55 19.08 16.18
N THR A 159 5.76 18.32 16.94
CA THR A 159 6.15 17.03 17.49
C THR A 159 5.02 16.02 17.27
N LEU A 160 5.36 14.89 16.67
CA LEU A 160 4.47 13.74 16.53
C LEU A 160 5.01 12.61 17.41
N VAL A 161 4.17 12.07 18.28
CA VAL A 161 4.52 10.98 19.19
C VAL A 161 3.69 9.75 18.86
N PHE A 162 4.35 8.65 18.53
CA PHE A 162 3.73 7.35 18.42
C PHE A 162 3.84 6.62 19.75
N ARG A 163 2.71 6.14 20.26
CA ARG A 163 2.60 5.21 21.39
C ARG A 163 1.86 3.96 20.93
N TRP A 164 1.91 2.91 21.73
CA TRP A 164 1.25 1.65 21.38
C TRP A 164 0.67 0.97 22.62
N GLY A 165 -0.32 0.15 22.35
CA GLY A 165 -0.97 -0.69 23.35
C GLY A 165 -1.84 -1.72 22.65
N THR A 166 -1.64 -2.99 22.94
CA THR A 166 -2.28 -4.12 22.27
C THR A 166 -3.81 -4.10 22.44
N GLU A 167 -4.27 -3.79 23.66
CA GLU A 167 -5.68 -3.86 23.99
C GLU A 167 -6.44 -2.61 23.52
N SER A 168 -7.50 -2.78 22.71
CA SER A 168 -8.34 -1.69 22.20
C SER A 168 -8.96 -0.86 23.32
N ALA A 169 -9.44 -1.51 24.38
CA ALA A 169 -10.01 -0.85 25.54
C ALA A 169 -8.99 0.06 26.26
N GLN A 170 -7.70 -0.35 26.32
CA GLN A 170 -6.64 0.50 26.85
C GLN A 170 -6.44 1.74 26.00
N ARG A 171 -6.37 1.59 24.66
CA ARG A 171 -6.22 2.72 23.74
C ARG A 171 -7.39 3.70 23.88
N LEU A 172 -8.63 3.18 23.93
CA LEU A 172 -9.81 4.03 24.13
C LEU A 172 -9.78 4.78 25.48
N LEU A 173 -9.34 4.14 26.55
CA LEU A 173 -9.19 4.79 27.85
C LEU A 173 -8.16 5.95 27.81
N GLU A 174 -7.03 5.75 27.13
CA GLU A 174 -6.03 6.81 26.92
C GLU A 174 -6.60 7.99 26.11
N LEU A 175 -7.40 7.71 25.08
CA LEU A 175 -8.08 8.75 24.30
C LEU A 175 -9.11 9.52 25.15
N GLN A 176 -9.96 8.81 25.91
CA GLN A 176 -10.95 9.40 26.80
C GLN A 176 -10.33 10.24 27.92
N SER A 177 -9.19 9.81 28.46
CA SER A 177 -8.45 10.58 29.48
C SER A 177 -7.75 11.82 28.90
N GLY A 178 -7.65 11.91 27.58
CA GLY A 178 -7.01 13.01 26.87
C GLY A 178 -5.49 12.92 26.78
N THR A 179 -4.88 11.78 27.13
CA THR A 179 -3.42 11.54 27.04
C THR A 179 -2.93 11.31 25.64
N VAL A 180 -3.82 10.90 24.70
CA VAL A 180 -3.55 10.77 23.29
C VAL A 180 -4.60 11.54 22.47
N ASP A 181 -4.28 11.91 21.24
CA ASP A 181 -5.15 12.70 20.34
C ASP A 181 -5.94 11.83 19.37
N GLY A 182 -5.42 10.64 19.07
CA GLY A 182 -6.07 9.66 18.22
C GLY A 182 -5.59 8.24 18.52
N ILE A 183 -6.43 7.27 18.15
CA ILE A 183 -6.15 5.84 18.32
C ILE A 183 -6.50 5.05 17.06
N ASP A 184 -5.73 4.02 16.77
CA ASP A 184 -6.02 3.03 15.73
C ASP A 184 -6.91 1.91 16.27
N ASN A 185 -7.62 1.24 15.37
CA ASN A 185 -8.38 0.01 15.59
C ASN A 185 -9.22 0.05 16.87
N VAL A 186 -10.24 0.93 16.87
CA VAL A 186 -11.27 0.96 17.91
C VAL A 186 -11.94 -0.42 17.97
N GLY A 187 -12.12 -0.96 19.16
CA GLY A 187 -12.84 -2.22 19.35
C GLY A 187 -14.26 -2.12 18.82
N PRO A 188 -14.80 -3.15 18.12
CA PRO A 188 -16.14 -3.11 17.57
C PRO A 188 -17.22 -2.76 18.60
N ASP A 189 -17.11 -3.31 19.81
CA ASP A 189 -18.04 -3.07 20.92
C ASP A 189 -17.99 -1.63 21.45
N ASP A 190 -16.94 -0.89 21.14
CA ASP A 190 -16.71 0.48 21.61
C ASP A 190 -17.17 1.55 20.64
N PHE A 191 -17.60 1.19 19.41
CA PHE A 191 -18.07 2.16 18.40
C PHE A 191 -19.16 3.06 18.95
N ALA A 192 -20.23 2.48 19.52
CA ALA A 192 -21.32 3.23 20.12
C ALA A 192 -20.87 4.11 21.31
N THR A 193 -19.85 3.69 22.05
CA THR A 193 -19.27 4.48 23.13
C THR A 193 -18.57 5.73 22.60
N VAL A 194 -17.78 5.58 21.54
CA VAL A 194 -17.08 6.71 20.90
C VAL A 194 -18.08 7.66 20.24
N GLU A 195 -19.08 7.15 19.50
CA GLU A 195 -20.12 7.97 18.87
C GLU A 195 -20.99 8.73 19.88
N GLY A 196 -21.19 8.17 21.06
CA GLY A 196 -21.95 8.77 22.16
C GLY A 196 -21.19 9.83 22.96
N ASP A 197 -19.87 9.92 22.84
CA ASP A 197 -19.06 10.91 23.54
C ASP A 197 -18.86 12.18 22.70
N PRO A 198 -19.41 13.35 23.12
CA PRO A 198 -19.29 14.60 22.35
C PRO A 198 -17.83 15.12 22.22
N ASN A 199 -16.87 14.59 22.97
CA ASN A 199 -15.47 14.96 22.90
C ASN A 199 -14.67 14.08 21.94
N LEU A 200 -15.28 13.02 21.40
CA LEU A 200 -14.64 12.07 20.49
C LEU A 200 -15.34 12.06 19.13
N LYS A 201 -14.64 11.56 18.13
CA LYS A 201 -15.18 11.35 16.79
C LYS A 201 -14.65 10.04 16.23
N LEU A 202 -15.57 9.20 15.75
CA LEU A 202 -15.25 7.94 15.06
C LEU A 202 -15.09 8.20 13.56
N TYR A 203 -14.07 7.59 12.97
CA TYR A 203 -13.79 7.61 11.54
C TYR A 203 -13.73 6.18 11.02
N ASN A 204 -14.75 5.78 10.29
CA ASN A 204 -14.77 4.46 9.67
C ASN A 204 -13.75 4.40 8.54
N ARG A 205 -12.93 3.35 8.53
CA ARG A 205 -11.99 3.05 7.45
C ARG A 205 -12.70 2.22 6.38
N PRO A 206 -12.63 2.59 5.09
CA PRO A 206 -13.13 1.75 4.02
C PRO A 206 -12.51 0.35 4.05
N ALA A 207 -13.32 -0.67 3.79
CA ALA A 207 -12.92 -2.07 3.89
C ALA A 207 -12.13 -2.53 2.64
N LEU A 208 -10.90 -2.07 2.45
CA LEU A 208 -9.98 -2.57 1.42
C LEU A 208 -9.18 -3.76 1.95
N ASN A 209 -9.88 -4.80 2.40
CA ASN A 209 -9.27 -5.98 3.00
C ASN A 209 -10.14 -7.22 2.75
N ILE A 210 -9.60 -8.37 3.08
CA ILE A 210 -10.30 -9.66 3.04
C ILE A 210 -9.87 -10.53 4.22
N MET A 211 -10.84 -11.13 4.91
CA MET A 211 -10.62 -12.30 5.76
C MET A 211 -11.01 -13.56 5.01
N TYR A 212 -10.18 -14.58 5.06
CA TYR A 212 -10.44 -15.86 4.43
C TYR A 212 -10.11 -17.06 5.31
N ILE A 213 -10.78 -18.17 4.99
CA ILE A 213 -10.48 -19.50 5.53
C ILE A 213 -9.68 -20.22 4.45
N GLY A 214 -8.37 -20.35 4.62
CA GLY A 214 -7.48 -20.99 3.66
C GLY A 214 -7.43 -22.50 3.82
N PHE A 215 -7.22 -23.22 2.72
CA PHE A 215 -7.04 -24.67 2.68
C PHE A 215 -5.66 -25.02 2.15
N ASN A 216 -4.95 -25.91 2.84
CA ASN A 216 -3.81 -26.56 2.21
C ASN A 216 -4.31 -27.73 1.36
N ASN A 217 -4.30 -27.56 0.05
CA ASN A 217 -4.81 -28.54 -0.91
C ASN A 217 -3.80 -29.64 -1.28
N ASN A 218 -2.55 -29.56 -0.79
CA ASN A 218 -1.54 -30.58 -1.09
C ASN A 218 -1.99 -31.96 -0.60
N PRO A 219 -1.88 -32.99 -1.43
CA PRO A 219 -2.18 -34.37 -1.01
C PRO A 219 -1.30 -34.84 0.15
N GLN A 220 -0.09 -34.31 0.26
CA GLN A 220 0.88 -34.62 1.31
C GLN A 220 1.50 -33.32 1.84
N VAL A 221 1.39 -33.09 3.14
CA VAL A 221 2.07 -31.99 3.83
C VAL A 221 3.26 -32.56 4.59
N GLU A 222 4.44 -31.96 4.42
CA GLU A 222 5.67 -32.43 5.05
C GLU A 222 5.55 -32.44 6.59
N GLY A 223 6.04 -33.51 7.20
CA GLY A 223 6.00 -33.68 8.68
C GLY A 223 4.73 -34.33 9.22
N PHE A 224 3.75 -34.64 8.38
CA PHE A 224 2.53 -35.32 8.78
C PHE A 224 2.43 -36.74 8.16
N ASP A 225 1.95 -37.69 8.95
CA ASP A 225 1.77 -39.09 8.52
C ASP A 225 0.52 -39.21 7.63
N ASN A 226 0.67 -38.87 6.36
CA ASN A 226 -0.42 -38.67 5.43
C ASN A 226 -0.77 -39.92 4.66
N THR A 227 -1.92 -40.46 4.94
CA THR A 227 -2.56 -41.41 4.02
C THR A 227 -3.47 -40.70 3.01
N THR A 228 -4.12 -39.61 3.37
CA THR A 228 -4.93 -38.78 2.45
C THR A 228 -5.35 -37.50 3.14
N ASN A 229 -5.00 -36.34 2.56
CA ASN A 229 -5.55 -35.06 2.98
C ASN A 229 -6.97 -34.87 2.39
N PRO A 230 -8.05 -34.87 3.18
CA PRO A 230 -9.40 -34.68 2.65
C PRO A 230 -9.55 -33.37 1.88
N LEU A 231 -8.81 -32.33 2.27
CA LEU A 231 -8.85 -30.99 1.66
C LEU A 231 -8.17 -30.94 0.27
N ALA A 232 -7.44 -31.98 -0.14
CA ALA A 232 -6.96 -32.11 -1.52
C ALA A 232 -8.12 -32.37 -2.51
N ASN A 233 -9.26 -32.89 -2.02
CA ASN A 233 -10.45 -33.12 -2.83
C ASN A 233 -11.26 -31.82 -2.98
N GLU A 234 -11.42 -31.34 -4.21
CA GLU A 234 -12.17 -30.13 -4.53
C GLU A 234 -13.62 -30.16 -4.03
N GLN A 235 -14.32 -31.29 -4.17
CA GLN A 235 -15.70 -31.44 -3.67
C GLN A 235 -15.80 -31.30 -2.14
N VAL A 236 -14.75 -31.71 -1.41
CA VAL A 236 -14.68 -31.50 0.05
C VAL A 236 -14.58 -30.01 0.37
N ARG A 237 -13.73 -29.27 -0.35
CA ARG A 237 -13.59 -27.82 -0.14
C ARG A 237 -14.87 -27.05 -0.52
N GLN A 238 -15.53 -27.45 -1.63
CA GLN A 238 -16.83 -26.92 -2.03
C GLN A 238 -17.92 -27.22 -0.99
N ALA A 239 -17.94 -28.43 -0.43
CA ALA A 239 -18.87 -28.77 0.65
C ALA A 239 -18.64 -27.91 1.91
N ILE A 240 -17.39 -27.66 2.28
CA ILE A 240 -17.07 -26.78 3.41
C ILE A 240 -17.51 -25.34 3.10
N ALA A 241 -17.30 -24.86 1.87
CA ALA A 241 -17.71 -23.51 1.45
C ALA A 241 -19.23 -23.28 1.57
N MET A 242 -20.05 -24.29 1.25
CA MET A 242 -21.50 -24.23 1.45
C MET A 242 -21.93 -24.51 2.90
N GLY A 243 -21.08 -25.17 3.69
CA GLY A 243 -21.36 -25.55 5.07
C GLY A 243 -21.06 -24.48 6.12
N ILE A 244 -20.44 -23.36 5.73
CA ILE A 244 -20.10 -22.23 6.62
C ILE A 244 -21.03 -21.05 6.32
N ASP A 245 -21.80 -20.65 7.33
CA ASP A 245 -22.64 -19.46 7.34
C ASP A 245 -21.77 -18.23 7.60
N ARG A 246 -21.38 -17.54 6.51
CA ARG A 246 -20.53 -16.35 6.54
C ARG A 246 -21.29 -15.11 7.02
N GLU A 247 -22.59 -15.00 6.70
CA GLU A 247 -23.46 -13.93 7.21
C GLU A 247 -23.50 -13.95 8.73
N ARG A 248 -23.69 -15.12 9.33
CA ARG A 248 -23.64 -15.31 10.78
C ARG A 248 -22.31 -14.84 11.38
N ILE A 249 -21.18 -15.11 10.72
CA ILE A 249 -19.86 -14.68 11.21
C ILE A 249 -19.78 -13.15 11.17
N VAL A 250 -20.14 -12.53 10.06
CA VAL A 250 -20.07 -11.08 9.89
C VAL A 250 -21.04 -10.37 10.85
N ASP A 251 -22.30 -10.79 10.92
CA ASP A 251 -23.32 -10.18 11.75
C ASP A 251 -23.03 -10.22 13.25
N ASN A 252 -22.32 -11.26 13.71
CA ASN A 252 -22.09 -11.44 15.15
C ASN A 252 -20.69 -11.00 15.62
N PHE A 253 -19.68 -10.96 14.74
CA PHE A 253 -18.28 -10.79 15.16
C PHE A 253 -17.56 -9.63 14.49
N TYR A 254 -18.19 -8.95 13.53
CA TYR A 254 -17.59 -7.83 12.82
C TYR A 254 -18.29 -6.51 13.15
N PRO A 255 -17.57 -5.38 13.10
CA PRO A 255 -18.16 -4.08 13.34
C PRO A 255 -19.10 -3.66 12.21
N ALA A 256 -19.96 -2.68 12.51
CA ALA A 256 -20.81 -2.04 11.51
C ALA A 256 -19.97 -1.51 10.31
N GLY A 257 -20.49 -1.70 9.10
CA GLY A 257 -19.78 -1.35 7.87
C GLY A 257 -18.93 -2.49 7.30
N SER A 258 -18.90 -3.66 7.96
CA SER A 258 -18.32 -4.87 7.38
C SER A 258 -19.30 -5.51 6.40
N GLU A 259 -18.76 -6.19 5.38
CA GLU A 259 -19.54 -6.85 4.33
C GLU A 259 -19.18 -8.32 4.25
N VAL A 260 -20.18 -9.18 3.97
CA VAL A 260 -19.91 -10.57 3.60
C VAL A 260 -19.22 -10.58 2.25
N ALA A 261 -18.05 -11.19 2.17
CA ALA A 261 -17.26 -11.18 0.95
C ALA A 261 -17.93 -12.02 -0.15
N SER A 262 -18.36 -11.38 -1.23
CA SER A 262 -18.87 -12.08 -2.42
C SER A 262 -17.75 -12.60 -3.32
N HIS A 263 -16.57 -11.99 -3.23
CA HIS A 263 -15.34 -12.32 -3.95
C HIS A 263 -14.12 -12.15 -3.02
N PHE A 264 -12.96 -12.62 -3.47
CA PHE A 264 -11.72 -12.42 -2.71
C PHE A 264 -11.31 -10.94 -2.64
N THR A 265 -11.40 -10.24 -3.76
CA THR A 265 -11.10 -8.81 -3.84
C THR A 265 -12.33 -7.98 -3.47
N PRO A 266 -12.19 -6.87 -2.69
CA PRO A 266 -13.28 -5.95 -2.42
C PRO A 266 -13.90 -5.36 -3.70
N CYS A 267 -15.22 -5.16 -3.71
CA CYS A 267 -15.96 -4.64 -4.88
C CYS A 267 -15.62 -3.17 -5.21
N SER A 268 -15.06 -2.43 -4.27
CA SER A 268 -14.57 -1.07 -4.48
C SER A 268 -13.31 -0.99 -5.35
N ILE A 269 -12.58 -2.10 -5.49
CA ILE A 269 -11.43 -2.20 -6.40
C ILE A 269 -11.93 -2.51 -7.82
N PRO A 270 -11.43 -1.84 -8.87
CA PRO A 270 -11.81 -2.11 -10.25
C PRO A 270 -11.73 -3.60 -10.60
N ASN A 271 -12.80 -4.14 -11.17
CA ASN A 271 -12.98 -5.58 -11.45
C ASN A 271 -12.97 -6.51 -10.22
N GLY A 272 -13.05 -6.00 -8.99
CA GLY A 272 -13.01 -6.79 -7.75
C GLY A 272 -14.09 -7.87 -7.69
N CYS A 273 -15.31 -7.53 -8.10
CA CYS A 273 -16.49 -8.40 -8.03
C CYS A 273 -16.99 -8.84 -9.41
N VAL A 274 -16.08 -9.15 -10.33
CA VAL A 274 -16.46 -9.73 -11.64
C VAL A 274 -16.45 -11.25 -11.56
N GLY A 275 -17.40 -11.88 -12.26
CA GLY A 275 -17.59 -13.33 -12.23
C GLY A 275 -18.76 -13.74 -11.35
N ASP A 276 -18.82 -15.02 -11.03
CA ASP A 276 -19.88 -15.61 -10.21
C ASP A 276 -19.64 -15.31 -8.73
N GLU A 277 -20.69 -14.90 -8.01
CA GLU A 277 -20.64 -14.71 -6.56
C GLU A 277 -20.32 -16.01 -5.84
N TRP A 278 -19.77 -15.89 -4.64
CA TRP A 278 -19.38 -17.06 -3.82
C TRP A 278 -20.58 -17.91 -3.43
N TYR A 279 -20.33 -19.14 -2.97
CA TYR A 279 -21.36 -20.09 -2.54
C TYR A 279 -22.23 -19.48 -1.43
N GLU A 280 -23.56 -19.70 -1.54
CA GLU A 280 -24.51 -19.44 -0.46
C GLU A 280 -24.43 -20.55 0.60
N PHE A 281 -24.82 -20.24 1.82
CA PHE A 281 -24.91 -21.23 2.89
C PHE A 281 -26.07 -22.19 2.62
N ASP A 282 -25.74 -23.50 2.53
CA ASP A 282 -26.69 -24.60 2.40
C ASP A 282 -26.11 -25.88 3.05
N ALA A 283 -26.40 -26.06 4.33
CA ALA A 283 -25.88 -27.18 5.11
C ALA A 283 -26.32 -28.55 4.57
N GLU A 284 -27.52 -28.67 3.98
CA GLU A 284 -28.02 -29.93 3.43
C GLU A 284 -27.33 -30.29 2.12
N ALA A 285 -27.17 -29.32 1.20
CA ALA A 285 -26.41 -29.51 -0.01
C ALA A 285 -24.92 -29.81 0.29
N ALA A 286 -24.33 -29.07 1.24
CA ALA A 286 -22.97 -29.27 1.72
C ALA A 286 -22.73 -30.70 2.23
N LYS A 287 -23.64 -31.21 3.05
CA LYS A 287 -23.59 -32.56 3.60
C LYS A 287 -23.75 -33.65 2.53
N ALA A 288 -24.64 -33.42 1.55
CA ALA A 288 -24.81 -34.32 0.41
C ALA A 288 -23.53 -34.39 -0.42
N LEU A 289 -22.93 -33.25 -0.75
CA LEU A 289 -21.67 -33.19 -1.52
C LEU A 289 -20.50 -33.84 -0.77
N LEU A 290 -20.40 -33.61 0.56
CA LEU A 290 -19.37 -34.22 1.39
C LEU A 290 -19.51 -35.76 1.39
N THR A 291 -20.76 -36.28 1.37
CA THR A 291 -21.07 -37.70 1.26
C THR A 291 -20.63 -38.27 -0.09
N GLU A 292 -20.90 -37.56 -1.20
CA GLU A 292 -20.46 -37.91 -2.55
C GLU A 292 -18.94 -37.93 -2.66
N ALA A 293 -18.27 -37.00 -1.98
CA ALA A 293 -16.81 -36.93 -1.89
C ALA A 293 -16.17 -38.08 -1.09
N GLY A 294 -16.98 -38.94 -0.45
CA GLY A 294 -16.53 -40.13 0.29
C GLY A 294 -16.41 -39.96 1.81
N TYR A 295 -16.93 -38.86 2.37
CA TYR A 295 -16.86 -38.56 3.80
C TYR A 295 -18.26 -38.42 4.45
N PRO A 296 -19.14 -39.45 4.40
CA PRO A 296 -20.51 -39.35 4.93
C PRO A 296 -20.59 -39.11 6.45
N ASP A 297 -19.54 -39.49 7.18
CA ASP A 297 -19.44 -39.34 8.63
C ASP A 297 -18.55 -38.16 9.06
N GLY A 298 -18.14 -37.29 8.11
CA GLY A 298 -17.16 -36.23 8.33
C GLY A 298 -15.74 -36.78 8.48
N PHE A 299 -14.84 -35.94 9.01
CA PHE A 299 -13.43 -36.29 9.28
C PHE A 299 -12.85 -35.37 10.38
N GLU A 300 -11.60 -35.66 10.76
CA GLU A 300 -10.86 -34.80 11.71
C GLU A 300 -9.86 -33.93 10.94
N THR A 301 -9.70 -32.65 11.35
CA THR A 301 -8.74 -31.71 10.79
C THR A 301 -8.27 -30.69 11.84
N VAL A 302 -7.34 -29.83 11.45
CA VAL A 302 -6.79 -28.75 12.29
C VAL A 302 -7.20 -27.40 11.70
N LEU A 303 -7.45 -26.41 12.55
CA LEU A 303 -7.58 -25.02 12.19
C LEU A 303 -6.48 -24.22 12.90
N ASN A 304 -5.60 -23.65 12.10
CA ASN A 304 -4.47 -22.85 12.58
C ASN A 304 -4.79 -21.38 12.46
N TYR A 305 -4.43 -20.59 13.47
CA TYR A 305 -4.46 -19.14 13.38
C TYR A 305 -3.41 -18.52 14.29
N ARG A 306 -3.12 -17.23 14.08
CA ARG A 306 -2.33 -16.38 14.99
C ARG A 306 -3.26 -15.45 15.75
N ASP A 307 -3.02 -15.24 17.05
CA ASP A 307 -3.84 -14.37 17.88
C ASP A 307 -3.39 -12.90 17.70
N VAL A 308 -3.71 -12.36 16.53
CA VAL A 308 -3.37 -10.99 16.13
C VAL A 308 -4.61 -10.32 15.56
N VAL A 309 -5.08 -9.28 16.23
CA VAL A 309 -6.20 -8.45 15.79
C VAL A 309 -5.83 -7.65 14.55
N ARG A 310 -6.68 -7.70 13.52
CA ARG A 310 -6.58 -6.92 12.29
C ARG A 310 -7.97 -6.42 11.89
N GLY A 311 -8.04 -5.37 11.04
CA GLY A 311 -9.31 -4.88 10.51
C GLY A 311 -10.12 -5.97 9.82
N TYR A 312 -9.45 -6.89 9.12
CA TYR A 312 -10.10 -8.04 8.49
C TYR A 312 -10.48 -9.17 9.46
N LEU A 313 -9.91 -9.25 10.65
CA LEU A 313 -10.18 -10.29 11.66
C LEU A 313 -10.12 -9.70 13.06
N PRO A 314 -11.22 -9.09 13.54
CA PRO A 314 -11.25 -8.32 14.78
C PRO A 314 -11.17 -9.18 16.05
N ASP A 315 -11.59 -10.43 15.99
CA ASP A 315 -11.44 -11.40 17.09
C ASP A 315 -11.14 -12.81 16.54
N PRO A 316 -9.84 -13.14 16.37
CA PRO A 316 -9.44 -14.42 15.80
C PRO A 316 -9.96 -15.65 16.57
N ASN A 317 -9.99 -15.57 17.90
CA ASN A 317 -10.38 -16.69 18.73
C ASN A 317 -11.88 -16.98 18.67
N ILE A 318 -12.71 -15.96 18.70
CA ILE A 318 -14.17 -16.13 18.62
C ILE A 318 -14.55 -16.65 17.23
N VAL A 319 -13.98 -16.07 16.16
CA VAL A 319 -14.24 -16.51 14.78
C VAL A 319 -13.79 -17.96 14.56
N ALA A 320 -12.59 -18.34 15.03
CA ALA A 320 -12.11 -19.73 14.94
C ALA A 320 -13.03 -20.71 15.68
N THR A 321 -13.52 -20.33 16.87
CA THR A 321 -14.43 -21.15 17.67
C THR A 321 -15.79 -21.31 17.00
N ASP A 322 -16.33 -20.25 16.37
CA ASP A 322 -17.58 -20.33 15.63
C ASP A 322 -17.45 -21.22 14.38
N ILE A 323 -16.37 -21.08 13.61
CA ILE A 323 -16.08 -21.94 12.46
C ILE A 323 -15.96 -23.40 12.89
N GLN A 324 -15.27 -23.70 14.00
CA GLN A 324 -15.19 -25.05 14.57
C GLN A 324 -16.58 -25.60 14.88
N ALA A 325 -17.45 -24.80 15.49
CA ALA A 325 -18.80 -25.20 15.83
C ALA A 325 -19.67 -25.48 14.59
N GLN A 326 -19.62 -24.60 13.59
CA GLN A 326 -20.36 -24.76 12.33
C GLN A 326 -19.93 -26.01 11.56
N LEU A 327 -18.62 -26.26 11.44
CA LEU A 327 -18.08 -27.45 10.78
C LEU A 327 -18.53 -28.75 11.49
N LYS A 328 -18.61 -28.73 12.82
CA LYS A 328 -19.11 -29.86 13.58
C LYS A 328 -20.61 -30.06 13.41
N GLU A 329 -21.40 -29.01 13.48
CA GLU A 329 -22.86 -29.05 13.40
C GLU A 329 -23.32 -29.43 11.99
N ASN A 330 -22.80 -28.75 10.96
CA ASN A 330 -23.30 -28.85 9.59
C ASN A 330 -22.72 -30.07 8.84
N LEU A 331 -21.45 -30.42 9.08
CA LEU A 331 -20.71 -31.38 8.28
C LEU A 331 -20.13 -32.56 9.10
N ASN A 332 -20.34 -32.57 10.43
CA ASN A 332 -19.73 -33.51 11.36
C ASN A 332 -18.18 -33.54 11.27
N ILE A 333 -17.55 -32.48 10.76
CA ILE A 333 -16.09 -32.33 10.75
C ILE A 333 -15.64 -31.93 12.15
N THR A 334 -14.71 -32.68 12.71
CA THR A 334 -14.11 -32.35 14.03
C THR A 334 -12.83 -31.58 13.84
N VAL A 335 -12.79 -30.37 14.36
CA VAL A 335 -11.64 -29.46 14.19
C VAL A 335 -10.90 -29.31 15.52
N LYS A 336 -9.57 -29.46 15.48
CA LYS A 336 -8.68 -29.06 16.56
C LYS A 336 -8.16 -27.66 16.27
N ILE A 337 -8.38 -26.72 17.17
CA ILE A 337 -7.83 -25.36 17.04
C ILE A 337 -6.39 -25.36 17.56
N GLU A 338 -5.48 -24.76 16.77
CA GLU A 338 -4.09 -24.52 17.11
C GLU A 338 -3.75 -23.04 16.94
N VAL A 339 -3.32 -22.42 18.04
CA VAL A 339 -2.85 -21.02 18.05
C VAL A 339 -1.34 -21.02 17.94
N MET A 340 -0.81 -20.29 16.97
CA MET A 340 0.61 -20.21 16.70
C MET A 340 1.16 -18.80 16.98
N GLU A 341 2.45 -18.73 17.28
CA GLU A 341 3.17 -17.45 17.27
C GLU A 341 3.13 -16.84 15.86
N SER A 342 3.02 -15.50 15.77
CA SER A 342 2.72 -14.81 14.52
C SER A 342 3.75 -15.07 13.41
N GLY A 343 5.04 -14.90 13.70
CA GLY A 343 6.10 -15.12 12.72
C GLY A 343 6.20 -16.58 12.26
N ALA A 344 6.10 -17.52 13.19
CA ALA A 344 6.11 -18.95 12.89
C ALA A 344 4.89 -19.35 12.06
N PHE A 345 3.71 -18.77 12.32
CA PHE A 345 2.50 -19.02 11.53
C PHE A 345 2.66 -18.55 10.10
N LEU A 346 3.13 -17.31 9.87
CA LEU A 346 3.32 -16.75 8.54
C LEU A 346 4.34 -17.56 7.74
N ALA A 347 5.50 -17.86 8.31
CA ALA A 347 6.52 -18.67 7.66
C ALA A 347 6.00 -20.08 7.26
N ALA A 348 5.23 -20.73 8.15
CA ALA A 348 4.63 -22.04 7.86
C ALA A 348 3.52 -21.94 6.80
N SER A 349 2.74 -20.85 6.80
CA SER A 349 1.72 -20.58 5.79
C SER A 349 2.34 -20.44 4.41
N ASP A 350 3.32 -19.56 4.26
CA ASP A 350 3.98 -19.27 2.98
C ASP A 350 4.71 -20.49 2.41
N ALA A 351 5.30 -21.29 3.28
CA ALA A 351 5.94 -22.56 2.90
C ALA A 351 4.95 -23.69 2.57
N GLY A 352 3.62 -23.50 2.74
CA GLY A 352 2.62 -24.55 2.55
C GLY A 352 2.70 -25.67 3.59
N GLN A 353 3.21 -25.38 4.79
CA GLN A 353 3.44 -26.36 5.85
C GLN A 353 2.30 -26.42 6.88
N LEU A 354 1.35 -25.50 6.85
CA LEU A 354 0.17 -25.57 7.70
C LEU A 354 -0.71 -26.74 7.27
N GLN A 355 -1.00 -27.65 8.20
CA GLN A 355 -1.93 -28.73 7.95
C GLN A 355 -3.38 -28.26 8.14
N GLY A 356 -4.29 -28.72 7.28
CA GLY A 356 -5.72 -28.49 7.45
C GLY A 356 -6.15 -27.11 6.97
N ILE A 357 -6.81 -26.39 7.85
CA ILE A 357 -7.45 -25.09 7.62
C ILE A 357 -6.64 -24.01 8.32
N HIS A 358 -6.61 -22.81 7.76
CA HIS A 358 -6.02 -21.67 8.46
C HIS A 358 -6.86 -20.41 8.29
N LEU A 359 -6.81 -19.50 9.28
CA LEU A 359 -7.43 -18.19 9.21
C LEU A 359 -6.35 -17.15 8.95
N LEU A 360 -6.53 -16.38 7.89
CA LEU A 360 -5.67 -15.28 7.55
C LEU A 360 -6.48 -14.23 6.78
N GLY A 361 -5.87 -13.18 6.38
CA GLY A 361 -6.49 -12.14 5.57
C GLY A 361 -5.43 -11.23 4.96
N TRP A 362 -5.88 -10.27 4.19
CA TRP A 362 -5.05 -9.31 3.48
C TRP A 362 -5.65 -7.91 3.56
N GLY A 363 -4.83 -6.89 3.72
CA GLY A 363 -5.19 -5.49 3.54
C GLY A 363 -4.58 -4.99 2.23
N ALA A 364 -5.23 -4.07 1.55
CA ALA A 364 -4.68 -3.51 0.33
C ALA A 364 -3.42 -2.68 0.61
N ASP A 365 -2.33 -3.00 -0.08
CA ASP A 365 -1.15 -2.13 -0.18
C ASP A 365 -1.36 -1.09 -1.27
N TYR A 366 -2.01 -1.49 -2.37
CA TYR A 366 -2.47 -0.63 -3.46
C TYR A 366 -3.78 -1.16 -4.05
N PRO A 367 -4.63 -0.28 -4.62
CA PRO A 367 -6.00 -0.64 -4.99
C PRO A 367 -6.11 -1.28 -6.38
N ASP A 368 -5.45 -2.41 -6.60
CA ASP A 368 -5.49 -3.18 -7.85
C ASP A 368 -5.69 -4.69 -7.60
N GLN A 369 -6.23 -5.39 -8.60
CA GLN A 369 -6.41 -6.85 -8.58
C GLN A 369 -5.09 -7.61 -8.38
N THR A 370 -3.99 -7.07 -8.86
CA THR A 370 -2.67 -7.68 -8.71
C THR A 370 -2.23 -7.76 -7.27
N ASN A 371 -2.68 -6.83 -6.42
CA ASN A 371 -2.43 -6.87 -4.97
C ASN A 371 -3.21 -7.97 -4.25
N PHE A 372 -4.37 -8.35 -4.75
CA PHE A 372 -5.20 -9.39 -4.18
C PHE A 372 -5.01 -10.72 -4.90
N LEU A 373 -5.46 -10.80 -6.15
CA LEU A 373 -5.47 -12.07 -6.89
C LEU A 373 -4.06 -12.43 -7.38
N GLY A 374 -3.30 -11.45 -7.88
CA GLY A 374 -1.94 -11.68 -8.35
C GLY A 374 -1.01 -12.19 -7.24
N TYR A 375 -1.04 -11.54 -6.09
CA TYR A 375 -0.23 -11.88 -4.93
C TYR A 375 -0.56 -13.28 -4.37
N HIS A 376 -1.87 -13.64 -4.30
CA HIS A 376 -2.30 -14.88 -3.64
C HIS A 376 -2.43 -16.09 -4.56
N PHE A 377 -2.69 -15.88 -5.85
CA PHE A 377 -3.01 -16.94 -6.80
C PHE A 377 -2.21 -16.87 -8.10
N GLY A 378 -1.34 -15.87 -8.26
CA GLY A 378 -0.44 -15.75 -9.41
C GLY A 378 0.65 -16.84 -9.42
N ALA A 379 1.39 -16.94 -10.50
CA ALA A 379 2.45 -17.95 -10.66
C ALA A 379 3.58 -17.84 -9.61
N GLY A 380 3.81 -16.62 -9.08
CA GLY A 380 4.81 -16.33 -8.04
C GLY A 380 4.25 -16.37 -6.61
N ALA A 381 2.97 -16.70 -6.43
CA ALA A 381 2.34 -16.71 -5.12
C ALA A 381 2.98 -17.74 -4.17
N SER A 382 2.84 -17.50 -2.86
CA SER A 382 3.28 -18.43 -1.82
C SER A 382 2.49 -19.76 -1.90
N LYS A 383 2.97 -20.79 -1.21
CA LYS A 383 2.31 -22.10 -1.18
C LYS A 383 1.22 -22.21 -0.11
N GLN A 384 0.71 -21.11 0.40
CA GLN A 384 -0.26 -21.12 1.51
C GLN A 384 -1.52 -21.95 1.23
N PHE A 385 -1.94 -22.06 -0.02
CA PHE A 385 -3.08 -22.86 -0.44
C PHE A 385 -2.67 -24.21 -1.06
N GLY A 386 -1.38 -24.52 -1.12
CA GLY A 386 -0.81 -25.68 -1.79
C GLY A 386 -0.44 -25.41 -3.24
N ASP A 387 -0.70 -26.37 -4.15
CA ASP A 387 -0.36 -26.24 -5.56
C ASP A 387 -1.28 -25.22 -6.27
N HIS A 388 -0.72 -24.50 -7.24
CA HIS A 388 -1.44 -23.53 -8.04
C HIS A 388 -2.23 -24.19 -9.18
N TRP A 389 -3.19 -23.44 -9.76
CA TRP A 389 -4.01 -23.87 -10.90
C TRP A 389 -3.69 -23.03 -12.13
N ASP A 390 -3.37 -23.69 -13.24
CA ASP A 390 -2.96 -23.03 -14.49
C ASP A 390 -4.04 -22.09 -15.04
N ASP A 391 -5.32 -22.47 -14.93
CA ASP A 391 -6.45 -21.64 -15.40
C ASP A 391 -6.62 -20.35 -14.59
N ILE A 392 -6.17 -20.32 -13.34
CA ILE A 392 -6.09 -19.10 -12.52
C ILE A 392 -4.85 -18.29 -12.90
N THR A 393 -3.67 -18.90 -12.86
CA THR A 393 -2.39 -18.20 -13.05
C THR A 393 -2.26 -17.59 -14.44
N GLU A 394 -2.69 -18.31 -15.50
CA GLU A 394 -2.68 -17.80 -16.88
C GLU A 394 -3.63 -16.63 -17.08
N ALA A 395 -4.84 -16.70 -16.50
CA ALA A 395 -5.80 -15.60 -16.59
C ALA A 395 -5.30 -14.35 -15.86
N LEU A 396 -4.74 -14.50 -14.66
CA LEU A 396 -4.16 -13.39 -13.89
C LEU A 396 -2.99 -12.74 -14.62
N ALA A 397 -2.07 -13.54 -15.17
CA ALA A 397 -0.93 -13.03 -15.93
C ALA A 397 -1.35 -12.22 -17.17
N GLN A 398 -2.41 -12.64 -17.87
CA GLN A 398 -2.93 -11.91 -19.02
C GLN A 398 -3.67 -10.63 -18.60
N GLY A 399 -4.46 -10.68 -17.53
CA GLY A 399 -5.19 -9.51 -17.02
C GLY A 399 -4.26 -8.42 -16.47
N ALA A 400 -3.17 -8.81 -15.81
CA ALA A 400 -2.23 -7.88 -15.20
C ALA A 400 -1.49 -6.96 -16.20
N GLN A 401 -1.36 -7.39 -17.46
CA GLN A 401 -0.59 -6.67 -18.50
C GLN A 401 -1.42 -5.68 -19.33
N LEU A 402 -2.72 -5.56 -19.07
CA LEU A 402 -3.62 -4.73 -19.86
C LEU A 402 -3.89 -3.39 -19.19
N ALA A 403 -3.74 -2.31 -19.95
CA ALA A 403 -3.79 -0.92 -19.47
C ALA A 403 -5.15 -0.46 -18.94
N ASN A 404 -6.25 -1.03 -19.41
CA ASN A 404 -7.57 -0.54 -19.02
C ASN A 404 -8.47 -1.65 -18.46
N ASP A 405 -9.31 -1.28 -17.48
CA ASP A 405 -10.16 -2.21 -16.74
C ASP A 405 -11.17 -2.97 -17.60
N ALA A 406 -11.64 -2.37 -18.70
CA ALA A 406 -12.59 -3.02 -19.59
C ALA A 406 -11.97 -4.23 -20.32
N ASP A 407 -10.70 -4.12 -20.71
CA ASP A 407 -9.94 -5.19 -21.35
C ASP A 407 -9.46 -6.25 -20.35
N ARG A 408 -9.17 -5.85 -19.10
CA ARG A 408 -8.80 -6.72 -17.99
C ARG A 408 -9.98 -7.60 -17.52
N LYS A 409 -11.20 -7.07 -17.59
CA LYS A 409 -12.42 -7.68 -17.03
C LYS A 409 -12.64 -9.15 -17.43
N PRO A 410 -12.51 -9.59 -18.69
CA PRO A 410 -12.70 -11.00 -19.06
C PRO A 410 -11.75 -11.96 -18.37
N PHE A 411 -10.51 -11.54 -18.15
CA PHE A 411 -9.47 -12.34 -17.51
C PHE A 411 -9.72 -12.48 -16.01
N TYR A 412 -10.05 -11.39 -15.32
CA TYR A 412 -10.41 -11.44 -13.90
C TYR A 412 -11.73 -12.18 -13.66
N THR A 413 -12.69 -12.12 -14.62
CA THR A 413 -13.89 -12.98 -14.57
C THR A 413 -13.51 -14.46 -14.63
N THR A 414 -12.59 -14.84 -15.53
CA THR A 414 -12.11 -16.23 -15.64
C THR A 414 -11.41 -16.66 -14.35
N ALA A 415 -10.49 -15.84 -13.84
CA ALA A 415 -9.75 -16.13 -12.61
C ALA A 415 -10.68 -16.29 -11.40
N ASN A 416 -11.62 -15.35 -11.18
CA ASN A 416 -12.57 -15.43 -10.07
C ASN A 416 -13.46 -16.68 -10.15
N ASN A 417 -13.94 -17.06 -11.35
CA ASN A 417 -14.74 -18.25 -11.53
C ASN A 417 -13.93 -19.53 -11.28
N ALA A 418 -12.66 -19.57 -11.69
CA ALA A 418 -11.76 -20.67 -11.41
C ALA A 418 -11.43 -20.77 -9.90
N ILE A 419 -11.15 -19.65 -9.23
CA ILE A 419 -10.95 -19.59 -7.77
C ILE A 419 -12.20 -20.10 -7.04
N ARG A 420 -13.39 -19.70 -7.47
CA ARG A 420 -14.65 -20.20 -6.92
C ARG A 420 -14.81 -21.71 -7.15
N THR A 421 -14.40 -22.23 -8.29
CA THR A 421 -14.51 -23.66 -8.63
C THR A 421 -13.54 -24.49 -7.80
N HIS A 422 -12.27 -24.09 -7.76
CA HIS A 422 -11.21 -24.86 -7.07
C HIS A 422 -11.24 -24.69 -5.55
N VAL A 423 -11.85 -23.62 -5.05
CA VAL A 423 -11.96 -23.32 -3.60
C VAL A 423 -10.60 -23.42 -2.89
N PRO A 424 -9.56 -22.67 -3.27
CA PRO A 424 -8.31 -22.64 -2.49
C PRO A 424 -8.52 -22.10 -1.08
N MET A 425 -9.51 -21.25 -0.90
CA MET A 425 -9.94 -20.61 0.35
C MET A 425 -11.44 -20.30 0.29
N ILE A 426 -12.01 -19.85 1.40
CA ILE A 426 -13.36 -19.27 1.47
C ILE A 426 -13.20 -17.79 1.83
N PRO A 427 -13.60 -16.81 0.98
CA PRO A 427 -13.66 -15.42 1.35
C PRO A 427 -14.80 -15.22 2.35
N VAL A 428 -14.52 -14.63 3.52
CA VAL A 428 -15.51 -14.51 4.60
C VAL A 428 -16.04 -13.11 4.71
N ALA A 429 -15.16 -12.14 4.90
CA ALA A 429 -15.55 -10.77 5.20
C ALA A 429 -14.59 -9.74 4.60
N HIS A 430 -15.12 -8.64 4.12
CA HIS A 430 -14.41 -7.38 4.02
C HIS A 430 -14.68 -6.62 5.31
N GLY A 431 -13.70 -6.65 6.23
CA GLY A 431 -13.88 -6.15 7.58
C GLY A 431 -13.78 -4.64 7.66
N GLY A 432 -14.81 -3.99 8.20
CA GLY A 432 -14.75 -2.60 8.59
C GLY A 432 -13.82 -2.40 9.79
N SER A 433 -13.11 -1.29 9.85
CA SER A 433 -12.37 -0.85 11.02
C SER A 433 -12.61 0.64 11.25
N ALA A 434 -12.20 1.15 12.39
CA ALA A 434 -12.34 2.56 12.67
C ALA A 434 -11.19 3.10 13.49
N LEU A 435 -10.92 4.38 13.29
CA LEU A 435 -10.07 5.23 14.11
C LEU A 435 -10.96 6.08 15.02
N ALA A 436 -10.42 6.51 16.13
CA ALA A 436 -11.06 7.55 16.94
C ALA A 436 -10.07 8.66 17.25
N PHE A 437 -10.57 9.88 17.19
CA PHE A 437 -9.81 11.08 17.54
C PHE A 437 -10.59 11.93 18.56
N LYS A 438 -9.87 12.79 19.26
CA LYS A 438 -10.55 13.90 19.95
C LYS A 438 -11.35 14.71 18.94
N ALA A 439 -12.57 15.13 19.30
CA ALA A 439 -13.44 15.91 18.42
C ALA A 439 -12.83 17.25 17.99
N SER A 440 -11.83 17.75 18.71
CA SER A 440 -11.08 18.97 18.41
C SER A 440 -9.98 18.80 17.37
N VAL A 441 -9.65 17.58 16.95
CA VAL A 441 -8.64 17.34 15.92
C VAL A 441 -9.22 17.74 14.56
N GLU A 442 -8.55 18.65 13.90
CA GLU A 442 -8.84 19.09 12.54
C GLU A 442 -8.01 18.26 11.54
N GLY A 443 -8.52 18.05 10.32
CA GLY A 443 -7.85 17.27 9.28
C GLY A 443 -7.82 15.76 9.50
N ALA A 444 -8.46 15.24 10.57
CA ALA A 444 -8.49 13.80 10.84
C ALA A 444 -9.29 13.04 9.78
N PHE A 445 -8.77 11.90 9.36
CA PHE A 445 -9.38 10.96 8.43
C PHE A 445 -8.94 9.53 8.75
N ALA A 446 -9.57 8.55 8.11
CA ALA A 446 -9.13 7.16 8.12
C ALA A 446 -8.66 6.79 6.71
N SER A 447 -7.37 6.49 6.55
CA SER A 447 -6.82 6.07 5.26
C SER A 447 -7.38 4.70 4.86
N PRO A 448 -7.88 4.53 3.63
CA PRO A 448 -8.28 3.22 3.10
C PRO A 448 -7.15 2.18 3.13
N LEU A 449 -5.91 2.63 2.95
CA LEU A 449 -4.71 1.79 2.92
C LEU A 449 -4.06 1.60 4.30
N GLY A 450 -4.61 2.26 5.35
CA GLY A 450 -4.08 2.14 6.71
C GLY A 450 -2.90 3.05 7.03
N ASN A 451 -2.49 3.90 6.09
CA ASN A 451 -1.41 4.86 6.24
C ASN A 451 -2.01 6.26 6.47
N GLU A 452 -2.15 6.66 7.71
CA GLU A 452 -2.60 8.01 8.06
C GLU A 452 -1.44 8.99 7.96
N GLU A 453 -1.66 10.09 7.24
CA GLU A 453 -0.73 11.21 7.13
C GLU A 453 -1.02 12.22 8.24
N PHE A 454 -0.14 12.28 9.24
CA PHE A 454 -0.34 13.15 10.40
C PHE A 454 0.08 14.60 10.15
N SER A 455 0.80 14.90 9.08
CA SER A 455 1.20 16.26 8.70
C SER A 455 0.00 17.17 8.43
N VAL A 456 -1.13 16.61 7.96
CA VAL A 456 -2.36 17.36 7.69
C VAL A 456 -3.30 17.46 8.90
N MET A 457 -2.94 16.82 10.05
CA MET A 457 -3.77 16.80 11.24
C MET A 457 -3.28 17.79 12.28
N SER A 458 -4.20 18.48 12.96
CA SER A 458 -3.87 19.40 14.04
C SER A 458 -4.82 19.24 15.23
N ASN A 459 -4.26 19.17 16.44
CA ASN A 459 -5.02 19.25 17.70
C ASN A 459 -4.98 20.67 18.31
N GLY A 460 -4.39 21.65 17.59
CA GLY A 460 -4.22 23.03 18.05
C GLY A 460 -3.08 23.22 19.07
N THR A 461 -2.20 22.22 19.24
CA THR A 461 -1.02 22.29 20.11
C THR A 461 0.25 21.87 19.36
N ASP A 462 1.43 22.13 19.95
CA ASP A 462 2.72 21.80 19.33
C ASP A 462 3.03 20.30 19.30
N THR A 463 2.23 19.46 20.00
CA THR A 463 2.45 18.01 20.08
C THR A 463 1.17 17.26 19.75
N PHE A 464 1.27 16.32 18.80
CA PHE A 464 0.23 15.38 18.47
C PHE A 464 0.64 13.97 18.96
N VAL A 465 -0.24 13.28 19.69
CA VAL A 465 0.03 11.95 20.22
C VAL A 465 -0.92 10.94 19.57
N TRP A 466 -0.35 10.03 18.79
CA TRP A 466 -1.05 8.90 18.20
C TRP A 466 -0.80 7.62 18.98
N MET A 467 -1.81 6.76 19.12
CA MET A 467 -1.63 5.45 19.76
C MET A 467 -2.15 4.33 18.86
N GLN A 468 -1.24 3.48 18.43
CA GLN A 468 -1.51 2.30 17.62
C GLN A 468 -1.45 1.01 18.45
N ASN A 469 -1.77 -0.13 17.81
CA ASN A 469 -1.89 -1.42 18.52
C ASN A 469 -0.56 -2.11 18.81
N ALA A 470 0.50 -1.81 18.04
CA ALA A 470 1.84 -2.38 18.31
C ALA A 470 2.96 -1.36 18.09
N GLU A 471 4.13 -1.66 18.62
CA GLU A 471 5.38 -0.97 18.35
C GLU A 471 5.83 -1.24 16.90
N PRO A 472 6.35 -0.26 16.16
CA PRO A 472 7.06 -0.52 14.91
C PRO A 472 8.19 -1.54 15.10
N ILE A 473 8.40 -2.43 14.16
CA ILE A 473 9.50 -3.40 14.19
C ILE A 473 10.81 -2.69 13.86
N SER A 474 10.87 -2.02 12.72
CA SER A 474 11.93 -1.09 12.32
C SER A 474 11.36 0.11 11.59
N LEU A 475 12.21 1.08 11.24
CA LEU A 475 11.84 2.25 10.44
C LEU A 475 12.50 2.23 9.04
N TYR A 476 13.11 1.12 8.66
CA TYR A 476 13.54 0.86 7.29
C TYR A 476 12.49 0.03 6.57
N CYS A 477 11.44 0.69 6.13
CA CYS A 477 10.23 0.04 5.60
C CYS A 477 10.41 -0.65 4.24
N ALA A 478 11.54 -0.52 3.59
CA ALA A 478 11.93 -1.34 2.45
C ALA A 478 11.94 -2.85 2.79
N ASP A 479 12.24 -3.20 4.06
CA ASP A 479 12.29 -4.60 4.55
C ASP A 479 11.31 -4.89 5.69
N GLU A 480 10.18 -4.14 5.77
CA GLU A 480 9.12 -4.36 6.75
C GLU A 480 7.78 -4.60 6.07
N THR A 481 6.90 -5.35 6.74
CA THR A 481 5.56 -5.65 6.22
C THR A 481 4.43 -5.37 7.23
N ASP A 482 4.76 -4.91 8.44
CA ASP A 482 3.75 -4.59 9.45
C ASP A 482 3.24 -3.16 9.29
N GLY A 483 1.92 -2.98 9.46
CA GLY A 483 1.28 -1.69 9.26
C GLY A 483 1.70 -0.61 10.25
N GLU A 484 2.18 -0.99 11.43
CA GLU A 484 2.64 -0.09 12.46
C GLU A 484 3.98 0.56 12.09
N SER A 485 4.91 -0.20 11.49
CA SER A 485 6.15 0.32 10.91
C SER A 485 5.88 1.19 9.69
N LEU A 486 5.06 0.71 8.73
CA LEU A 486 4.72 1.43 7.50
C LEU A 486 4.09 2.80 7.81
N ARG A 487 3.16 2.88 8.77
CA ARG A 487 2.54 4.16 9.18
C ARG A 487 3.57 5.14 9.77
N ALA A 488 4.55 4.66 10.51
CA ALA A 488 5.62 5.51 11.03
C ALA A 488 6.57 5.99 9.91
N CYS A 489 6.94 5.10 8.98
CA CYS A 489 7.78 5.44 7.84
C CYS A 489 7.14 6.48 6.91
N GLU A 490 5.82 6.41 6.70
CA GLU A 490 5.05 7.37 5.90
C GLU A 490 5.26 8.83 6.35
N GLN A 491 5.57 9.04 7.64
CA GLN A 491 5.85 10.38 8.15
C GLN A 491 7.29 10.83 7.91
N ILE A 492 8.21 9.88 7.67
CA ILE A 492 9.65 10.11 7.65
C ILE A 492 10.20 10.11 6.22
N THR A 493 9.71 9.19 5.40
CA THR A 493 10.24 8.93 4.05
C THR A 493 9.15 9.13 2.99
N GLN A 494 9.54 9.37 1.75
CA GLN A 494 8.62 9.53 0.62
C GLN A 494 9.09 8.75 -0.58
N SER A 495 8.12 8.24 -1.36
CA SER A 495 8.35 7.55 -2.63
C SER A 495 8.31 8.52 -3.81
N LEU A 496 8.56 8.02 -5.04
CA LEU A 496 8.43 8.83 -6.27
C LEU A 496 7.03 9.43 -6.43
N LEU A 497 6.00 8.65 -6.11
CA LEU A 497 4.59 9.03 -6.10
C LEU A 497 4.02 8.79 -4.71
N ALA A 498 2.84 9.34 -4.43
CA ALA A 498 2.10 9.14 -3.17
C ALA A 498 0.64 8.81 -3.47
N TYR A 499 -0.11 8.43 -2.45
CA TYR A 499 -1.57 8.37 -2.53
C TYR A 499 -2.18 9.69 -2.05
N GLU A 500 -3.31 10.08 -2.64
CA GLU A 500 -4.06 11.24 -2.15
C GLU A 500 -4.46 11.06 -0.68
N THR A 501 -4.37 12.11 0.10
CA THR A 501 -4.72 12.09 1.52
C THR A 501 -6.14 11.57 1.75
N GLY A 502 -6.28 10.44 2.43
CA GLY A 502 -7.57 9.80 2.71
C GLY A 502 -8.22 9.08 1.53
N GLY A 503 -7.51 8.94 0.42
CA GLY A 503 -7.95 8.26 -0.79
C GLY A 503 -7.02 7.13 -1.23
N THR A 504 -7.14 6.76 -2.50
CA THR A 504 -6.33 5.70 -3.13
C THR A 504 -5.82 6.12 -4.51
N ALA A 505 -6.17 7.32 -4.98
CA ALA A 505 -5.64 7.84 -6.24
C ALA A 505 -4.16 8.19 -6.07
N VAL A 506 -3.37 7.89 -7.11
CA VAL A 506 -1.94 8.21 -7.12
C VAL A 506 -1.73 9.66 -7.51
N GLU A 507 -0.87 10.35 -6.77
CA GLU A 507 -0.49 11.73 -7.03
C GLU A 507 1.04 11.93 -7.03
N PRO A 508 1.54 13.03 -7.62
CA PRO A 508 2.96 13.38 -7.59
C PRO A 508 3.51 13.58 -6.17
N ALA A 509 4.69 13.00 -5.89
CA ALA A 509 5.44 13.23 -4.66
C ALA A 509 6.87 13.71 -4.97
N LEU A 510 7.91 12.87 -4.80
CA LEU A 510 9.28 13.23 -5.17
C LEU A 510 9.45 13.41 -6.68
N ALA A 511 8.66 12.70 -7.49
CA ALA A 511 8.49 13.01 -8.90
C ALA A 511 7.31 14.00 -9.06
N GLU A 512 7.53 15.14 -9.73
CA GLU A 512 6.47 16.10 -10.05
C GLU A 512 5.61 15.66 -11.24
N SER A 513 6.13 14.75 -12.09
CA SER A 513 5.45 14.14 -13.22
C SER A 513 6.19 12.89 -13.69
N TYR A 514 5.52 12.10 -14.53
CA TYR A 514 6.14 11.00 -15.27
C TYR A 514 5.58 10.88 -16.68
N ASP A 515 6.41 10.36 -17.58
CA ASP A 515 6.02 9.92 -18.93
C ASP A 515 6.04 8.40 -19.00
N VAL A 516 5.16 7.82 -19.83
CA VAL A 516 5.10 6.38 -20.04
C VAL A 516 4.95 6.06 -21.53
N ASN A 517 5.62 5.01 -22.00
CA ASN A 517 5.45 4.53 -23.35
C ASN A 517 4.10 3.81 -23.55
N ALA A 518 3.71 3.58 -24.81
CA ALA A 518 2.43 2.96 -25.14
C ALA A 518 2.30 1.51 -24.64
N ASP A 519 3.43 0.83 -24.42
CA ASP A 519 3.50 -0.56 -24.01
C ASP A 519 3.56 -0.72 -22.48
N LEU A 520 3.53 0.39 -21.71
CA LEU A 520 3.62 0.41 -20.23
C LEU A 520 4.86 -0.27 -19.66
N THR A 521 5.95 -0.28 -20.43
CA THR A 521 7.23 -0.91 -20.06
C THR A 521 8.36 0.07 -19.82
N GLU A 522 8.18 1.35 -20.15
CA GLU A 522 9.18 2.39 -19.94
C GLU A 522 8.53 3.58 -19.24
N TRP A 523 9.03 3.90 -18.05
CA TRP A 523 8.53 4.96 -17.17
C TRP A 523 9.66 5.94 -16.92
N ILE A 524 9.45 7.23 -17.20
CA ILE A 524 10.42 8.31 -17.02
C ILE A 524 9.87 9.26 -15.98
N PHE A 525 10.49 9.31 -14.81
CA PHE A 525 10.10 10.17 -13.70
C PHE A 525 10.93 11.43 -13.69
N HIS A 526 10.26 12.58 -13.58
CA HIS A 526 10.89 13.89 -13.46
C HIS A 526 10.85 14.33 -12.00
N LEU A 527 12.02 14.36 -11.35
CA LEU A 527 12.16 14.65 -9.94
C LEU A 527 11.92 16.13 -9.64
N ARG A 528 11.34 16.37 -8.50
CA ARG A 528 11.18 17.72 -7.92
C ARG A 528 12.53 18.29 -7.55
N GLN A 529 12.82 19.50 -8.01
CA GLN A 529 14.08 20.18 -7.70
C GLN A 529 14.03 20.86 -6.33
N GLY A 530 15.18 20.88 -5.64
CA GLY A 530 15.35 21.58 -4.35
C GLY A 530 14.76 20.83 -3.14
N VAL A 531 14.41 19.57 -3.29
CA VAL A 531 14.04 18.71 -2.16
C VAL A 531 15.29 18.40 -1.34
N LEU A 532 15.19 18.55 -0.03
CA LEU A 532 16.26 18.20 0.92
C LEU A 532 15.86 16.96 1.73
N PHE A 533 16.85 16.15 2.03
CA PHE A 533 16.74 15.13 3.08
C PHE A 533 16.89 15.74 4.48
N HIS A 534 16.54 14.98 5.51
CA HIS A 534 16.59 15.42 6.92
C HIS A 534 17.99 15.83 7.39
N ASP A 535 19.05 15.36 6.75
CA ASP A 535 20.44 15.74 7.03
C ASP A 535 20.93 16.97 6.25
N GLY A 536 20.07 17.51 5.38
CA GLY A 536 20.33 18.69 4.55
C GLY A 536 21.00 18.37 3.21
N SER A 537 21.25 17.11 2.87
CA SER A 537 21.65 16.72 1.52
C SER A 537 20.50 16.89 0.53
N SER A 538 20.82 17.11 -0.75
CA SER A 538 19.82 17.31 -1.81
C SER A 538 19.47 15.99 -2.45
N LEU A 539 18.18 15.79 -2.73
CA LEU A 539 17.68 14.68 -3.52
C LEU A 539 18.18 14.78 -4.97
N ASP A 540 18.72 13.67 -5.48
CA ASP A 540 19.01 13.50 -6.90
C ASP A 540 18.58 12.11 -7.43
N ALA A 541 18.79 11.86 -8.73
CA ALA A 541 18.34 10.63 -9.37
C ALA A 541 19.13 9.39 -8.90
N ASN A 542 20.38 9.53 -8.42
CA ASN A 542 21.16 8.42 -7.90
C ASN A 542 20.57 7.88 -6.58
N ASP A 543 20.01 8.75 -5.72
CA ASP A 543 19.34 8.33 -4.50
C ASP A 543 18.16 7.39 -4.79
N VAL A 544 17.40 7.73 -5.84
CA VAL A 544 16.29 6.87 -6.30
C VAL A 544 16.79 5.53 -6.80
N VAL A 545 17.81 5.56 -7.66
CA VAL A 545 18.40 4.32 -8.23
C VAL A 545 18.91 3.43 -7.11
N GLU A 546 19.72 3.97 -6.18
CA GLU A 546 20.31 3.18 -5.09
C GLU A 546 19.24 2.61 -4.16
N SER A 547 18.24 3.41 -3.77
CA SER A 547 17.14 2.97 -2.89
C SER A 547 16.34 1.79 -3.47
N LEU A 548 16.13 1.78 -4.79
CA LEU A 548 15.42 0.70 -5.46
C LEU A 548 16.33 -0.50 -5.76
N VAL A 549 17.60 -0.25 -6.14
CA VAL A 549 18.56 -1.31 -6.47
C VAL A 549 18.94 -2.14 -5.25
N ILE A 550 19.05 -1.53 -4.08
CA ILE A 550 19.26 -2.26 -2.82
C ILE A 550 18.18 -3.31 -2.60
N GLN A 551 16.93 -2.99 -2.91
CA GLN A 551 15.83 -3.94 -2.79
C GLN A 551 15.84 -4.97 -3.93
N TRP A 552 16.23 -4.56 -5.13
CA TRP A 552 16.17 -5.39 -6.34
C TRP A 552 17.29 -6.40 -6.47
N ASP A 553 18.56 -5.99 -6.21
CA ASP A 553 19.74 -6.81 -6.47
C ASP A 553 20.20 -7.55 -5.21
N ALA A 554 19.91 -8.84 -5.13
CA ALA A 554 20.34 -9.69 -4.02
C ALA A 554 21.87 -9.82 -3.87
N ALA A 555 22.67 -9.42 -4.87
CA ALA A 555 24.12 -9.34 -4.77
C ALA A 555 24.63 -7.97 -4.32
N ASN A 556 23.76 -6.96 -4.17
CA ASN A 556 24.16 -5.66 -3.65
C ASN A 556 24.62 -5.81 -2.20
N PRO A 557 25.81 -5.31 -1.81
CA PRO A 557 26.31 -5.39 -0.44
C PRO A 557 25.37 -4.77 0.62
N LEU A 558 24.51 -3.85 0.23
CA LEU A 558 23.55 -3.16 1.08
C LEU A 558 22.18 -3.88 1.15
N HIS A 559 21.98 -4.97 0.38
CA HIS A 559 20.79 -5.80 0.44
C HIS A 559 20.80 -6.64 1.73
N THR A 560 20.63 -5.96 2.87
CA THR A 560 20.73 -6.55 4.21
C THR A 560 19.48 -6.29 5.05
N GLY A 561 18.98 -5.06 5.10
CA GLY A 561 17.76 -4.70 5.81
C GLY A 561 17.71 -5.14 7.29
N ASN A 562 16.52 -5.28 7.81
CA ASN A 562 16.24 -5.90 9.11
C ASN A 562 16.25 -7.43 9.03
N THR A 563 15.65 -7.98 7.98
CA THR A 563 15.54 -9.43 7.73
C THR A 563 16.30 -9.87 6.48
N GLY A 564 16.52 -8.98 5.54
CA GLY A 564 17.06 -9.24 4.21
C GLY A 564 16.06 -9.91 3.27
N ALA A 565 14.78 -9.98 3.64
CA ALA A 565 13.76 -10.65 2.85
C ALA A 565 13.17 -9.74 1.76
N PHE A 566 13.09 -8.43 1.99
CA PHE A 566 12.49 -7.45 1.09
C PHE A 566 11.18 -7.97 0.47
N SER A 567 10.28 -8.45 1.35
CA SER A 567 9.09 -9.24 0.96
C SER A 567 8.16 -8.50 0.02
N TYR A 568 8.05 -7.17 0.14
CA TYR A 568 7.26 -6.38 -0.79
C TYR A 568 7.89 -6.31 -2.18
N TRP A 569 9.24 -6.26 -2.28
CA TRP A 569 9.87 -6.33 -3.59
C TRP A 569 9.52 -7.65 -4.30
N SER A 570 9.77 -8.78 -3.64
CA SER A 570 9.51 -10.10 -4.23
C SER A 570 8.02 -10.34 -4.49
N GLY A 571 7.15 -9.84 -3.63
CA GLY A 571 5.70 -9.97 -3.75
C GLY A 571 5.08 -9.13 -4.88
N LEU A 572 5.63 -7.92 -5.13
CA LEU A 572 5.06 -6.97 -6.08
C LEU A 572 5.76 -6.99 -7.44
N PHE A 573 7.07 -7.25 -7.46
CA PHE A 573 7.91 -7.16 -8.66
C PHE A 573 8.60 -8.47 -9.04
N GLY A 574 8.36 -9.56 -8.29
CA GLY A 574 8.89 -10.89 -8.59
C GLY A 574 10.34 -11.08 -8.14
N ALA A 575 11.07 -11.92 -8.84
CA ALA A 575 12.39 -12.37 -8.40
C ALA A 575 13.42 -11.22 -8.30
N PHE A 576 14.35 -11.37 -7.35
CA PHE A 576 15.50 -10.49 -7.22
C PHE A 576 16.51 -10.72 -8.36
N LEU A 577 17.14 -9.64 -8.80
CA LEU A 577 18.31 -9.71 -9.66
C LEU A 577 19.46 -10.41 -8.89
N ASN A 578 20.26 -11.22 -9.59
CA ASN A 578 21.40 -11.93 -9.02
C ASN A 578 21.07 -12.81 -7.79
N ALA A 579 19.82 -13.23 -7.61
CA ALA A 579 19.47 -14.15 -6.54
C ALA A 579 20.30 -15.45 -6.63
N PRO A 580 20.74 -16.02 -5.50
CA PRO A 580 21.37 -17.34 -5.50
C PRO A 580 20.44 -18.37 -6.15
N PRO A 581 20.95 -19.33 -6.92
CA PRO A 581 20.13 -20.41 -7.45
C PRO A 581 19.48 -21.17 -6.29
N GLN A 582 18.16 -21.32 -6.37
CA GLN A 582 17.36 -22.07 -5.38
C GLN A 582 17.63 -23.56 -5.42
#